data_57842459b573f3126c2374fdbd49f7fa
#
_entry.id   57842459b573f3126c2374fdbd49f7fa
#
_cell.length_a   1.000
_cell.length_b   1.000
_cell.length_c   1.000
_cell.angle_alpha   90.00
_cell.angle_beta   90.00
_cell.angle_gamma   90.00
#
_symmetry.space_group_name_H-M   'P 1'
#
loop_
_entity.id
_entity.type
_entity.pdbx_description
1 polymer ?
#
loop_
_entity_poly.entity_id
_entity_poly.type
_entity_poly.pdbx_seq_one_letter_code
_entity_poly.pdbx_strand_id
1 'polypeptide(L)'
;MKKLHSYLLPVLWLLLAIAVPRANAQPGLEKLRVTYSAIGGSQASVWIPYEAGIFRKHGLDVELLYVGGGGRAAQVVQSGEVPIGIFTGGAVINSHLAGGDLVVIGSSMNVMTFSVMTRPEIRRAEDLKGKKIGISRFGSATDFGLRYVEDQWPVKRQRDFAVLQLGGMPDLLNALRAGALDAAVVNAELAIVARKEGFRELADIAKMGLNFPTSSIVTTRSFIKRQENTVRKFIRGFVEGVHHGKTQRAFSIQVMQKYLRSSDAAIFNDLYDLYILQNIPRIPRPSAEALKTVMQQMAETDPRVAKLAPEQFIDNRFFQELDKEGFIQRLWK
;
A
#
# COMPACT_ATOMS: atom_id res chain seq x y z
N MET A 1 -24.80 55.92 -80.38
CA MET A 1 -26.14 55.27 -80.23
C MET A 1 -25.98 53.75 -80.33
N LYS A 2 -25.76 53.03 -79.26
CA LYS A 2 -25.94 51.58 -79.17
C LYS A 2 -26.13 51.23 -77.70
N LYS A 3 -27.28 50.70 -77.35
CA LYS A 3 -27.68 50.28 -76.01
C LYS A 3 -26.95 48.92 -75.68
N LEU A 4 -26.30 48.91 -74.54
CA LEU A 4 -25.73 47.69 -74.02
C LEU A 4 -26.65 47.18 -72.92
N HIS A 5 -27.19 45.98 -73.11
CA HIS A 5 -28.07 45.30 -72.11
C HIS A 5 -27.19 44.52 -71.16
N SER A 6 -27.23 44.85 -69.86
CA SER A 6 -26.59 44.11 -68.79
C SER A 6 -27.49 42.91 -68.39
N TYR A 7 -26.98 41.71 -68.54
CA TYR A 7 -27.59 40.49 -67.96
C TYR A 7 -27.02 40.26 -66.56
N LEU A 8 -27.87 40.42 -65.55
CA LEU A 8 -27.59 39.98 -64.19
C LEU A 8 -27.99 38.53 -64.05
N LEU A 9 -26.98 37.62 -63.86
CA LEU A 9 -27.20 36.25 -63.43
C LEU A 9 -27.19 36.20 -61.88
N PRO A 10 -28.19 35.63 -61.24
CA PRO A 10 -28.12 35.36 -59.79
C PRO A 10 -27.26 34.11 -59.52
N VAL A 11 -26.14 34.29 -58.82
CA VAL A 11 -25.33 33.19 -58.32
C VAL A 11 -26.01 32.61 -57.07
N LEU A 12 -26.65 31.42 -57.25
CA LEU A 12 -27.27 30.67 -56.20
C LEU A 12 -26.19 29.95 -55.41
N TRP A 13 -25.79 30.46 -54.23
CA TRP A 13 -24.91 29.79 -53.29
C TRP A 13 -25.64 28.63 -52.60
N LEU A 14 -25.40 27.42 -53.05
CA LEU A 14 -25.83 26.18 -52.37
C LEU A 14 -24.94 25.95 -51.17
N LEU A 15 -25.40 26.35 -49.96
CA LEU A 15 -24.72 25.99 -48.71
C LEU A 15 -24.89 24.47 -48.48
N LEU A 16 -23.92 23.71 -48.90
CA LEU A 16 -23.77 22.30 -48.47
C LEU A 16 -23.37 22.30 -47.00
N ALA A 17 -24.28 22.08 -46.09
CA ALA A 17 -24.01 21.80 -44.71
C ALA A 17 -23.32 20.41 -44.62
N ILE A 18 -22.02 20.40 -44.65
CA ILE A 18 -21.22 19.21 -44.33
C ILE A 18 -21.43 18.92 -42.84
N ALA A 19 -22.29 17.95 -42.55
CA ALA A 19 -22.39 17.36 -41.21
C ALA A 19 -21.08 16.67 -40.91
N VAL A 20 -20.14 17.37 -40.28
CA VAL A 20 -18.92 16.76 -39.72
C VAL A 20 -19.38 15.83 -38.61
N PRO A 21 -19.20 14.52 -38.75
CA PRO A 21 -19.49 13.63 -37.64
C PRO A 21 -18.64 14.10 -36.45
N ARG A 22 -19.27 14.49 -35.34
CA ARG A 22 -18.61 14.70 -34.07
C ARG A 22 -17.91 13.40 -33.75
N ALA A 23 -16.62 13.29 -34.02
CA ALA A 23 -15.78 12.26 -33.47
C ALA A 23 -16.05 12.30 -31.94
N ASN A 24 -16.67 11.25 -31.41
CA ASN A 24 -16.72 11.04 -29.97
C ASN A 24 -15.26 10.96 -29.52
N ALA A 25 -14.69 12.08 -29.12
CA ALA A 25 -13.40 12.10 -28.45
C ALA A 25 -13.59 11.21 -27.23
N GLN A 26 -12.96 10.04 -27.23
CA GLN A 26 -12.86 9.25 -26.01
C GLN A 26 -12.30 10.19 -24.95
N PRO A 27 -12.96 10.33 -23.78
CA PRO A 27 -12.42 11.18 -22.74
C PRO A 27 -10.98 10.74 -22.48
N GLY A 28 -10.05 11.67 -22.62
CA GLY A 28 -8.63 11.38 -22.36
C GLY A 28 -8.51 10.81 -20.95
N LEU A 29 -7.56 9.88 -20.75
CA LEU A 29 -7.30 9.30 -19.45
C LEU A 29 -6.94 10.41 -18.45
N GLU A 30 -7.54 10.37 -17.27
CA GLU A 30 -7.26 11.31 -16.18
C GLU A 30 -5.93 10.94 -15.52
N LYS A 31 -4.96 11.86 -15.52
CA LYS A 31 -3.66 11.64 -14.88
C LYS A 31 -3.78 11.61 -13.37
N LEU A 32 -3.23 10.57 -12.74
CA LEU A 32 -3.24 10.41 -11.30
C LEU A 32 -1.89 9.89 -10.81
N ARG A 33 -1.22 10.65 -9.94
CA ARG A 33 -0.04 10.16 -9.22
C ARG A 33 -0.45 9.37 -7.99
N VAL A 34 0.18 8.21 -7.80
CA VAL A 34 -0.05 7.32 -6.66
C VAL A 34 1.30 6.93 -6.09
N THR A 35 1.49 7.05 -4.77
CA THR A 35 2.72 6.61 -4.13
C THR A 35 2.54 5.28 -3.38
N TYR A 36 3.63 4.53 -3.27
CA TYR A 36 3.74 3.37 -2.39
C TYR A 36 5.02 3.47 -1.54
N SER A 37 4.98 2.94 -0.31
CA SER A 37 5.99 3.28 0.71
C SER A 37 7.03 2.21 0.98
N ALA A 38 6.93 1.03 0.38
CA ALA A 38 7.85 -0.08 0.62
C ALA A 38 8.13 -0.87 -0.66
N ILE A 39 9.28 -1.52 -0.73
CA ILE A 39 9.58 -2.55 -1.72
C ILE A 39 9.43 -3.90 -1.00
N GLY A 40 8.27 -4.52 -1.15
CA GLY A 40 7.89 -5.77 -0.50
C GLY A 40 6.54 -6.27 -1.03
N GLY A 41 6.24 -7.55 -0.91
CA GLY A 41 5.04 -8.18 -1.45
C GLY A 41 3.72 -7.58 -0.94
N SER A 42 3.76 -6.88 0.20
CA SER A 42 2.62 -6.13 0.72
C SER A 42 2.12 -5.02 -0.23
N GLN A 43 2.95 -4.58 -1.19
CA GLN A 43 2.60 -3.56 -2.18
C GLN A 43 2.12 -4.16 -3.52
N ALA A 44 2.12 -5.48 -3.66
CA ALA A 44 1.68 -6.15 -4.88
C ALA A 44 0.22 -5.80 -5.25
N SER A 45 -0.60 -5.45 -4.26
CA SER A 45 -1.99 -5.01 -4.45
C SER A 45 -2.15 -3.76 -5.33
N VAL A 46 -1.13 -2.91 -5.43
CA VAL A 46 -1.14 -1.74 -6.33
C VAL A 46 -0.31 -1.98 -7.57
N TRP A 47 0.76 -2.76 -7.50
CA TRP A 47 1.59 -3.06 -8.67
C TRP A 47 0.84 -3.88 -9.72
N ILE A 48 0.06 -4.89 -9.27
CA ILE A 48 -0.70 -5.77 -10.15
C ILE A 48 -1.73 -5.00 -11.00
N PRO A 49 -2.66 -4.22 -10.44
CA PRO A 49 -3.60 -3.45 -11.26
C PRO A 49 -2.93 -2.39 -12.14
N TYR A 50 -1.79 -1.85 -11.72
CA TYR A 50 -0.99 -0.92 -12.52
C TYR A 50 -0.42 -1.62 -13.76
N GLU A 51 0.29 -2.74 -13.60
CA GLU A 51 0.90 -3.49 -14.69
C GLU A 51 -0.14 -4.15 -15.61
N ALA A 52 -1.29 -4.56 -15.08
CA ALA A 52 -2.40 -5.11 -15.85
C ALA A 52 -3.19 -4.04 -16.63
N GLY A 53 -2.86 -2.76 -16.50
CA GLY A 53 -3.60 -1.68 -17.16
C GLY A 53 -5.03 -1.47 -16.63
N ILE A 54 -5.35 -2.03 -15.46
CA ILE A 54 -6.72 -1.99 -14.91
C ILE A 54 -7.12 -0.55 -14.56
N PHE A 55 -6.21 0.27 -14.07
CA PHE A 55 -6.53 1.69 -13.82
C PHE A 55 -6.88 2.43 -15.10
N ARG A 56 -6.23 2.12 -16.23
CA ARG A 56 -6.57 2.69 -17.56
C ARG A 56 -7.96 2.27 -18.02
N LYS A 57 -8.33 1.00 -17.78
CA LYS A 57 -9.70 0.50 -18.03
C LYS A 57 -10.76 1.33 -17.29
N HIS A 58 -10.43 1.86 -16.11
CA HIS A 58 -11.28 2.73 -15.32
C HIS A 58 -11.05 4.23 -15.58
N GLY A 59 -10.37 4.60 -16.66
CA GLY A 59 -10.20 5.98 -17.11
C GLY A 59 -9.10 6.76 -16.38
N LEU A 60 -8.14 6.07 -15.71
CA LEU A 60 -7.03 6.68 -15.00
C LEU A 60 -5.69 6.34 -15.66
N ASP A 61 -4.89 7.34 -15.98
CA ASP A 61 -3.47 7.20 -16.33
C ASP A 61 -2.64 7.37 -15.05
N VAL A 62 -2.38 6.24 -14.37
CA VAL A 62 -1.67 6.24 -13.09
C VAL A 62 -0.16 6.35 -13.32
N GLU A 63 0.48 7.30 -12.64
CA GLU A 63 1.92 7.34 -12.43
C GLU A 63 2.23 6.80 -11.03
N LEU A 64 2.94 5.66 -10.96
CA LEU A 64 3.22 4.98 -9.69
C LEU A 64 4.62 5.36 -9.18
N LEU A 65 4.68 5.99 -7.99
CA LEU A 65 5.90 6.58 -7.42
C LEU A 65 6.30 5.85 -6.13
N TYR A 66 7.57 5.48 -6.03
CA TYR A 66 8.12 4.96 -4.77
C TYR A 66 8.58 6.12 -3.87
N VAL A 67 7.99 6.20 -2.67
CA VAL A 67 8.41 7.13 -1.60
C VAL A 67 8.67 6.31 -0.33
N GLY A 68 9.93 5.97 -0.07
CA GLY A 68 10.33 5.10 1.02
C GLY A 68 9.92 5.59 2.41
N GLY A 69 9.20 4.73 3.15
CA GLY A 69 8.75 4.97 4.52
C GLY A 69 7.38 5.66 4.63
N GLY A 70 6.51 5.08 5.47
CA GLY A 70 5.11 5.52 5.61
C GLY A 70 4.96 6.99 6.02
N GLY A 71 5.83 7.51 6.90
CA GLY A 71 5.80 8.91 7.32
C GLY A 71 6.09 9.90 6.18
N ARG A 72 7.09 9.60 5.32
CA ARG A 72 7.39 10.43 4.14
C ARG A 72 6.27 10.36 3.10
N ALA A 73 5.76 9.15 2.83
CA ALA A 73 4.62 8.98 1.93
C ALA A 73 3.38 9.76 2.42
N ALA A 74 3.12 9.73 3.73
CA ALA A 74 2.03 10.52 4.35
C ALA A 74 2.23 12.04 4.15
N GLN A 75 3.46 12.56 4.32
CA GLN A 75 3.77 13.98 4.10
C GLN A 75 3.51 14.39 2.63
N VAL A 76 3.94 13.57 1.66
CA VAL A 76 3.74 13.83 0.23
C VAL A 76 2.25 13.81 -0.15
N VAL A 77 1.46 12.91 0.47
CA VAL A 77 0.00 12.90 0.26
C VAL A 77 -0.67 14.08 0.96
N GLN A 78 -0.25 14.40 2.19
CA GLN A 78 -0.79 15.53 2.95
C GLN A 78 -0.52 16.87 2.26
N SER A 79 0.62 17.06 1.61
CA SER A 79 0.93 18.27 0.83
C SER A 79 0.09 18.42 -0.44
N GLY A 80 -0.56 17.34 -0.90
CA GLY A 80 -1.32 17.29 -2.15
C GLY A 80 -0.44 17.10 -3.40
N GLU A 81 0.86 16.91 -3.24
CA GLU A 81 1.79 16.65 -4.37
C GLU A 81 1.45 15.30 -5.04
N VAL A 82 1.12 14.28 -4.24
CA VAL A 82 0.63 12.98 -4.71
C VAL A 82 -0.72 12.70 -4.06
N PRO A 83 -1.82 12.66 -4.82
CA PRO A 83 -3.16 12.59 -4.25
C PRO A 83 -3.51 11.33 -3.45
N ILE A 84 -2.94 10.17 -3.83
CA ILE A 84 -3.24 8.87 -3.21
C ILE A 84 -1.94 8.15 -2.86
N GLY A 85 -1.91 7.51 -1.69
CA GLY A 85 -0.75 6.73 -1.25
C GLY A 85 -1.13 5.38 -0.65
N ILE A 86 -0.20 4.41 -0.77
CA ILE A 86 -0.29 3.10 -0.15
C ILE A 86 0.82 3.01 0.91
N PHE A 87 0.44 3.09 2.19
CA PHE A 87 1.37 3.06 3.31
C PHE A 87 0.70 2.63 4.61
N THR A 88 1.47 2.53 5.70
CA THR A 88 0.95 2.08 7.00
C THR A 88 -0.07 3.05 7.58
N GLY A 89 -1.20 2.53 8.06
CA GLY A 89 -2.30 3.34 8.59
C GLY A 89 -1.94 4.21 9.80
N GLY A 90 -0.93 3.85 10.60
CA GLY A 90 -0.46 4.66 11.72
C GLY A 90 0.03 6.05 11.33
N ALA A 91 0.51 6.22 10.09
CA ALA A 91 0.92 7.54 9.58
C ALA A 91 -0.26 8.52 9.45
N VAL A 92 -1.48 8.01 9.28
CA VAL A 92 -2.71 8.83 9.24
C VAL A 92 -2.99 9.45 10.61
N ILE A 93 -2.79 8.70 11.67
CA ILE A 93 -2.97 9.16 13.06
C ILE A 93 -1.96 10.26 13.38
N ASN A 94 -0.67 10.05 13.05
CA ASN A 94 0.37 11.06 13.21
C ASN A 94 0.07 12.34 12.43
N SER A 95 -0.42 12.22 11.20
CA SER A 95 -0.84 13.37 10.39
C SER A 95 -1.98 14.15 11.08
N HIS A 96 -2.98 13.46 11.61
CA HIS A 96 -4.09 14.08 12.31
C HIS A 96 -3.62 14.85 13.56
N LEU A 97 -2.73 14.27 14.36
CA LEU A 97 -2.14 14.95 15.55
C LEU A 97 -1.35 16.21 15.19
N ALA A 98 -0.87 16.29 13.93
CA ALA A 98 -0.22 17.46 13.35
C ALA A 98 -1.18 18.41 12.62
N GLY A 99 -2.50 18.20 12.70
CA GLY A 99 -3.53 19.02 12.05
C GLY A 99 -3.81 18.66 10.59
N GLY A 100 -3.35 17.51 10.12
CA GLY A 100 -3.63 17.00 8.77
C GLY A 100 -5.01 16.35 8.63
N ASP A 101 -5.44 16.14 7.36
CA ASP A 101 -6.77 15.64 7.01
C ASP A 101 -6.72 14.29 6.26
N LEU A 102 -5.64 13.52 6.43
CA LEU A 102 -5.51 12.18 5.86
C LEU A 102 -6.63 11.25 6.31
N VAL A 103 -7.08 10.40 5.41
CA VAL A 103 -8.13 9.41 5.65
C VAL A 103 -7.82 8.11 4.91
N VAL A 104 -8.09 6.98 5.55
CA VAL A 104 -7.98 5.64 4.96
C VAL A 104 -9.26 5.35 4.18
N ILE A 105 -9.11 5.10 2.88
CA ILE A 105 -10.21 4.79 1.97
C ILE A 105 -10.23 3.33 1.52
N GLY A 106 -9.27 2.52 1.99
CA GLY A 106 -9.15 1.09 1.75
C GLY A 106 -7.97 0.50 2.51
N SER A 107 -7.92 -0.82 2.63
CA SER A 107 -6.81 -1.53 3.28
C SER A 107 -6.57 -2.87 2.60
N SER A 108 -5.45 -2.99 1.91
CA SER A 108 -5.11 -4.21 1.19
C SER A 108 -4.39 -5.24 2.06
N MET A 109 -3.87 -4.84 3.22
CA MET A 109 -3.22 -5.76 4.14
C MET A 109 -3.32 -5.25 5.57
N ASN A 110 -3.94 -6.06 6.44
CA ASN A 110 -4.12 -5.77 7.86
C ASN A 110 -3.32 -6.74 8.76
N VAL A 111 -2.26 -7.33 8.23
CA VAL A 111 -1.38 -8.26 8.94
C VAL A 111 0.07 -7.81 8.72
N MET A 112 0.87 -7.90 9.79
CA MET A 112 2.29 -7.64 9.71
C MET A 112 3.05 -8.93 9.38
N THR A 113 3.49 -9.07 8.12
CA THR A 113 4.23 -10.23 7.63
C THR A 113 5.73 -10.08 7.91
N PHE A 114 6.10 -9.88 9.18
CA PHE A 114 7.47 -9.74 9.64
C PHE A 114 7.86 -10.88 10.55
N SER A 115 9.16 -11.13 10.63
CA SER A 115 9.76 -12.13 11.51
C SER A 115 10.92 -11.54 12.28
N VAL A 116 11.12 -12.00 13.50
CA VAL A 116 12.35 -11.79 14.24
C VAL A 116 13.30 -12.94 13.88
N MET A 117 14.28 -12.64 13.03
CA MET A 117 15.31 -13.58 12.62
C MET A 117 16.52 -13.46 13.54
N THR A 118 17.12 -14.59 13.93
CA THR A 118 18.22 -14.64 14.88
C THR A 118 19.34 -15.54 14.38
N ARG A 119 20.50 -15.40 14.96
CA ARG A 119 21.59 -16.36 14.83
C ARG A 119 21.16 -17.74 15.32
N PRO A 120 21.73 -18.85 14.79
CA PRO A 120 21.27 -20.21 15.08
C PRO A 120 21.30 -20.60 16.56
N GLU A 121 22.22 -20.03 17.33
CA GLU A 121 22.40 -20.29 18.76
C GLU A 121 21.30 -19.69 19.63
N ILE A 122 20.60 -18.67 19.15
CA ILE A 122 19.47 -18.03 19.86
C ILE A 122 18.20 -18.82 19.55
N ARG A 123 17.72 -19.58 20.51
CA ARG A 123 16.60 -20.53 20.31
C ARG A 123 15.31 -20.11 20.99
N ARG A 124 15.39 -19.24 21.99
CA ARG A 124 14.27 -18.72 22.78
C ARG A 124 14.53 -17.28 23.19
N ALA A 125 13.50 -16.60 23.63
CA ALA A 125 13.56 -15.17 23.94
C ALA A 125 14.62 -14.84 25.02
N GLU A 126 14.79 -15.74 26.01
CA GLU A 126 15.75 -15.55 27.10
C GLU A 126 17.22 -15.50 26.60
N ASP A 127 17.52 -16.14 25.47
CA ASP A 127 18.85 -16.13 24.86
C ASP A 127 19.23 -14.75 24.29
N LEU A 128 18.27 -13.82 24.21
CA LEU A 128 18.48 -12.44 23.78
C LEU A 128 19.12 -11.54 24.86
N LYS A 129 19.31 -12.03 26.09
CA LYS A 129 19.97 -11.25 27.15
C LYS A 129 21.39 -10.87 26.74
N GLY A 130 21.72 -9.57 26.83
CA GLY A 130 23.00 -9.01 26.41
C GLY A 130 23.19 -8.90 24.90
N LYS A 131 22.17 -9.20 24.08
CA LYS A 131 22.21 -9.24 22.62
C LYS A 131 21.76 -7.92 21.97
N LYS A 132 22.01 -7.81 20.64
CA LYS A 132 21.67 -6.65 19.82
C LYS A 132 20.60 -7.04 18.79
N ILE A 133 19.45 -6.37 18.82
CA ILE A 133 18.37 -6.57 17.87
C ILE A 133 18.28 -5.36 16.94
N GLY A 134 18.27 -5.60 15.64
CA GLY A 134 18.15 -4.57 14.61
C GLY A 134 16.71 -4.28 14.24
N ILE A 135 16.39 -3.00 14.13
CA ILE A 135 15.16 -2.45 13.53
C ILE A 135 15.51 -1.41 12.48
N SER A 136 14.57 -1.07 11.58
CA SER A 136 14.84 -0.02 10.59
C SER A 136 14.96 1.35 11.24
N ARG A 137 13.96 1.76 12.01
CA ARG A 137 13.94 3.02 12.79
C ARG A 137 13.00 2.88 13.98
N PHE A 138 13.23 3.63 15.04
CA PHE A 138 12.24 3.78 16.10
C PHE A 138 10.96 4.42 15.55
N GLY A 139 9.80 3.92 15.98
CA GLY A 139 8.49 4.31 15.46
C GLY A 139 8.13 3.77 14.08
N SER A 140 8.99 2.93 13.47
CA SER A 140 8.68 2.23 12.21
C SER A 140 7.89 0.94 12.44
N ALA A 141 7.42 0.30 11.34
CA ALA A 141 6.75 -0.99 11.41
C ALA A 141 7.62 -2.10 12.04
N THR A 142 8.95 -2.07 11.86
CA THR A 142 9.86 -3.05 12.50
C THR A 142 9.98 -2.84 14.01
N ASP A 143 10.00 -1.59 14.47
CA ASP A 143 9.96 -1.27 15.90
C ASP A 143 8.63 -1.66 16.51
N PHE A 144 7.54 -1.35 15.81
CA PHE A 144 6.19 -1.71 16.24
C PHE A 144 6.05 -3.23 16.39
N GLY A 145 6.48 -4.00 15.39
CA GLY A 145 6.45 -5.45 15.43
C GLY A 145 7.30 -6.02 16.56
N LEU A 146 8.49 -5.45 16.81
CA LEU A 146 9.33 -5.90 17.92
C LEU A 146 8.68 -5.63 19.29
N ARG A 147 8.05 -4.45 19.49
CA ARG A 147 7.30 -4.17 20.73
C ARG A 147 6.20 -5.19 20.97
N TYR A 148 5.41 -5.47 19.95
CA TYR A 148 4.34 -6.46 20.05
C TYR A 148 4.83 -7.84 20.47
N VAL A 149 5.97 -8.26 19.93
CA VAL A 149 6.60 -9.54 20.31
C VAL A 149 7.13 -9.46 21.74
N GLU A 150 7.78 -8.36 22.13
CA GLU A 150 8.31 -8.15 23.47
C GLU A 150 7.22 -8.19 24.56
N ASP A 151 5.98 -7.77 24.25
CA ASP A 151 4.88 -7.86 25.21
C ASP A 151 4.60 -9.29 25.64
N GLN A 152 4.91 -10.26 24.77
CA GLN A 152 4.73 -11.68 25.02
C GLN A 152 6.01 -12.38 25.52
N TRP A 153 7.15 -11.67 25.57
CA TRP A 153 8.43 -12.23 25.98
C TRP A 153 8.80 -11.86 27.42
N PRO A 154 9.54 -12.75 28.16
CA PRO A 154 10.03 -12.47 29.50
C PRO A 154 11.18 -11.46 29.52
N VAL A 155 11.76 -11.13 28.36
CA VAL A 155 12.87 -10.19 28.18
C VAL A 155 12.39 -8.90 27.53
N LYS A 156 12.99 -7.77 27.91
CA LYS A 156 12.57 -6.42 27.49
C LYS A 156 13.78 -5.63 26.98
N ARG A 157 13.52 -4.74 25.97
CA ARG A 157 14.52 -3.78 25.48
C ARG A 157 15.04 -2.90 26.61
N GLN A 158 16.26 -2.36 26.46
CA GLN A 158 16.98 -1.52 27.41
C GLN A 158 17.35 -2.19 28.73
N ARG A 159 16.60 -3.20 29.19
CA ARG A 159 16.92 -3.96 30.39
C ARG A 159 17.76 -5.20 30.06
N ASP A 160 17.30 -5.98 29.09
CA ASP A 160 17.84 -7.30 28.77
C ASP A 160 18.62 -7.31 27.44
N PHE A 161 18.26 -6.48 26.46
CA PHE A 161 18.93 -6.40 25.16
C PHE A 161 18.91 -4.97 24.58
N ALA A 162 19.85 -4.70 23.68
CA ALA A 162 19.94 -3.44 22.95
C ALA A 162 19.15 -3.47 21.65
N VAL A 163 18.46 -2.36 21.31
CA VAL A 163 17.82 -2.17 20.00
C VAL A 163 18.59 -1.15 19.19
N LEU A 164 19.01 -1.52 17.97
CA LEU A 164 19.80 -0.69 17.07
C LEU A 164 19.00 -0.33 15.81
N GLN A 165 19.11 0.93 15.37
CA GLN A 165 18.54 1.40 14.10
C GLN A 165 19.59 1.33 12.99
N LEU A 166 19.32 0.60 11.89
CA LEU A 166 20.24 0.45 10.78
C LEU A 166 19.67 0.86 9.41
N GLY A 167 18.46 1.43 9.36
CA GLY A 167 17.87 1.91 8.12
C GLY A 167 17.00 0.87 7.41
N GLY A 168 17.43 0.38 6.23
CA GLY A 168 16.63 -0.55 5.43
C GLY A 168 16.62 -1.98 5.95
N MET A 169 15.57 -2.76 5.66
CA MET A 169 15.55 -4.17 6.03
C MET A 169 16.69 -5.01 5.39
N PRO A 170 17.14 -4.75 4.15
CA PRO A 170 18.34 -5.39 3.61
C PRO A 170 19.58 -5.12 4.45
N ASP A 171 19.74 -3.92 5.00
CA ASP A 171 20.87 -3.57 5.87
C ASP A 171 20.84 -4.35 7.19
N LEU A 172 19.64 -4.58 7.72
CA LEU A 172 19.42 -5.41 8.91
C LEU A 172 19.88 -6.87 8.67
N LEU A 173 19.51 -7.46 7.54
CA LEU A 173 19.94 -8.81 7.20
C LEU A 173 21.44 -8.88 6.97
N ASN A 174 22.04 -7.89 6.31
CA ASN A 174 23.48 -7.82 6.11
C ASN A 174 24.24 -7.66 7.43
N ALA A 175 23.73 -6.86 8.36
CA ALA A 175 24.32 -6.72 9.70
C ALA A 175 24.20 -8.02 10.53
N LEU A 176 23.10 -8.77 10.36
CA LEU A 176 22.93 -10.08 10.98
C LEU A 176 23.93 -11.09 10.40
N ARG A 177 24.15 -11.11 9.08
CA ARG A 177 25.17 -11.93 8.39
C ARG A 177 26.58 -11.61 8.86
N ALA A 178 26.90 -10.33 9.00
CA ALA A 178 28.22 -9.85 9.45
C ALA A 178 28.45 -10.05 10.95
N GLY A 179 27.44 -10.46 11.71
CA GLY A 179 27.54 -10.62 13.16
C GLY A 179 27.53 -9.32 13.95
N ALA A 180 27.22 -8.20 13.31
CA ALA A 180 27.01 -6.91 13.98
C ALA A 180 25.70 -6.87 14.79
N LEU A 181 24.73 -7.71 14.39
CA LEU A 181 23.49 -7.98 15.10
C LEU A 181 23.38 -9.46 15.47
N ASP A 182 22.69 -9.73 16.56
CA ASP A 182 22.35 -11.08 17.02
C ASP A 182 20.93 -11.47 16.54
N ALA A 183 20.06 -10.47 16.34
CA ALA A 183 18.71 -10.61 15.81
C ALA A 183 18.32 -9.41 14.94
N ALA A 184 17.34 -9.60 14.05
CA ALA A 184 16.83 -8.54 13.19
C ALA A 184 15.33 -8.76 12.89
N VAL A 185 14.56 -7.66 12.85
CA VAL A 185 13.17 -7.70 12.40
C VAL A 185 13.14 -7.42 10.89
N VAL A 186 12.72 -8.42 10.12
CA VAL A 186 12.70 -8.35 8.65
C VAL A 186 11.34 -8.78 8.08
N ASN A 187 11.07 -8.41 6.84
CA ASN A 187 9.87 -8.85 6.12
C ASN A 187 9.97 -10.33 5.70
N ALA A 188 8.87 -10.89 5.22
CA ALA A 188 8.78 -12.30 4.85
C ALA A 188 9.78 -12.70 3.77
N GLU A 189 10.07 -11.84 2.78
CA GLU A 189 11.04 -12.09 1.72
C GLU A 189 12.42 -12.34 2.29
N LEU A 190 12.87 -11.44 3.17
CA LEU A 190 14.18 -11.55 3.80
C LEU A 190 14.22 -12.64 4.86
N ALA A 191 13.10 -12.93 5.53
CA ALA A 191 13.01 -14.05 6.45
C ALA A 191 13.18 -15.40 5.73
N ILE A 192 12.59 -15.56 4.53
CA ILE A 192 12.81 -16.76 3.69
C ILE A 192 14.29 -16.89 3.31
N VAL A 193 14.92 -15.80 2.88
CA VAL A 193 16.35 -15.78 2.55
C VAL A 193 17.18 -16.14 3.77
N ALA A 194 16.93 -15.51 4.91
CA ALA A 194 17.65 -15.76 6.15
C ALA A 194 17.52 -17.24 6.61
N ARG A 195 16.32 -17.84 6.50
CA ARG A 195 16.13 -19.29 6.81
C ARG A 195 16.96 -20.18 5.89
N LYS A 196 17.03 -19.89 4.59
CA LYS A 196 17.87 -20.64 3.64
C LYS A 196 19.37 -20.53 3.99
N GLU A 197 19.77 -19.43 4.61
CA GLU A 197 21.15 -19.19 5.08
C GLU A 197 21.43 -19.77 6.47
N GLY A 198 20.47 -20.46 7.08
CA GLY A 198 20.62 -21.12 8.37
C GLY A 198 20.31 -20.26 9.60
N PHE A 199 19.85 -19.01 9.40
CA PHE A 199 19.32 -18.20 10.50
C PHE A 199 17.99 -18.78 11.03
N ARG A 200 17.72 -18.56 12.31
CA ARG A 200 16.51 -19.06 12.98
C ARG A 200 15.42 -18.00 13.00
N GLU A 201 14.19 -18.41 12.75
CA GLU A 201 13.02 -17.59 13.00
C GLU A 201 12.58 -17.77 14.46
N LEU A 202 12.83 -16.75 15.29
CA LEU A 202 12.48 -16.77 16.71
C LEU A 202 10.98 -16.43 16.91
N ALA A 203 10.44 -15.53 16.08
CA ALA A 203 9.02 -15.18 16.08
C ALA A 203 8.56 -14.86 14.65
N ASP A 204 7.40 -15.40 14.27
CA ASP A 204 6.63 -15.05 13.07
C ASP A 204 5.45 -14.17 13.51
N ILE A 205 5.55 -12.86 13.30
CA ILE A 205 4.58 -11.88 13.79
C ILE A 205 3.21 -12.07 13.11
N ALA A 206 3.19 -12.55 11.86
CA ALA A 206 1.95 -12.83 11.17
C ALA A 206 1.13 -13.93 11.86
N LYS A 207 1.81 -14.98 12.35
CA LYS A 207 1.18 -16.08 13.08
C LYS A 207 0.76 -15.72 14.51
N MET A 208 1.31 -14.63 15.05
CA MET A 208 0.94 -14.15 16.38
C MET A 208 -0.40 -13.36 16.38
N GLY A 209 -1.02 -13.18 15.21
CA GLY A 209 -2.35 -12.56 15.08
C GLY A 209 -2.37 -11.04 15.25
N LEU A 210 -1.23 -10.36 15.07
CA LEU A 210 -1.19 -8.90 15.10
C LEU A 210 -2.00 -8.30 13.95
N ASN A 211 -3.13 -7.72 14.28
CA ASN A 211 -3.93 -6.92 13.34
C ASN A 211 -3.28 -5.54 13.19
N PHE A 212 -2.64 -5.29 12.06
CA PHE A 212 -1.85 -4.09 11.83
C PHE A 212 -2.09 -3.56 10.41
N PRO A 213 -2.40 -2.27 10.21
CA PRO A 213 -2.74 -1.69 8.90
C PRO A 213 -1.48 -1.48 8.06
N THR A 214 -0.88 -2.58 7.58
CA THR A 214 0.39 -2.60 6.85
C THR A 214 0.33 -1.85 5.53
N SER A 215 -0.78 -2.03 4.77
CA SER A 215 -0.97 -1.40 3.46
C SER A 215 -2.36 -0.79 3.38
N SER A 216 -2.48 0.45 3.85
CA SER A 216 -3.70 1.25 3.75
C SER A 216 -3.66 2.14 2.52
N ILE A 217 -4.78 2.25 1.83
CA ILE A 217 -4.99 3.23 0.76
C ILE A 217 -5.42 4.53 1.41
N VAL A 218 -4.63 5.56 1.24
CA VAL A 218 -4.78 6.83 1.95
C VAL A 218 -4.87 7.99 0.97
N THR A 219 -5.73 8.95 1.27
CA THR A 219 -5.84 10.24 0.59
C THR A 219 -6.17 11.32 1.60
N THR A 220 -6.40 12.57 1.16
CA THR A 220 -6.90 13.65 2.01
C THR A 220 -8.41 13.80 1.87
N ARG A 221 -9.11 14.21 2.93
CA ARG A 221 -10.54 14.56 2.85
C ARG A 221 -10.77 15.72 1.88
N SER A 222 -9.84 16.66 1.83
CA SER A 222 -9.88 17.77 0.88
C SER A 222 -9.74 17.30 -0.57
N PHE A 223 -8.92 16.29 -0.87
CA PHE A 223 -8.86 15.71 -2.22
C PHE A 223 -10.16 14.98 -2.58
N ILE A 224 -10.72 14.19 -1.67
CA ILE A 224 -12.02 13.54 -1.89
C ILE A 224 -13.08 14.61 -2.25
N LYS A 225 -13.15 15.69 -1.49
CA LYS A 225 -14.15 16.76 -1.74
C LYS A 225 -14.00 17.38 -3.14
N ARG A 226 -12.79 17.53 -3.65
CA ARG A 226 -12.52 18.13 -4.96
C ARG A 226 -12.61 17.15 -6.13
N GLN A 227 -12.24 15.88 -5.91
CA GLN A 227 -12.02 14.88 -6.96
C GLN A 227 -12.61 13.50 -6.57
N GLU A 228 -13.85 13.52 -6.08
CA GLU A 228 -14.50 12.30 -5.58
C GLU A 228 -14.62 11.21 -6.65
N ASN A 229 -14.89 11.62 -7.91
CA ASN A 229 -14.99 10.68 -9.03
C ASN A 229 -13.66 9.99 -9.36
N THR A 230 -12.53 10.71 -9.22
CA THR A 230 -11.19 10.13 -9.36
C THR A 230 -10.95 9.05 -8.30
N VAL A 231 -11.34 9.32 -7.06
CA VAL A 231 -11.24 8.34 -5.97
C VAL A 231 -12.12 7.12 -6.25
N ARG A 232 -13.38 7.29 -6.74
CA ARG A 232 -14.25 6.17 -7.15
C ARG A 232 -13.62 5.31 -8.22
N LYS A 233 -13.08 5.92 -9.28
CA LYS A 233 -12.38 5.21 -10.36
C LYS A 233 -11.19 4.42 -9.81
N PHE A 234 -10.39 5.04 -8.92
CA PHE A 234 -9.24 4.40 -8.33
C PHE A 234 -9.63 3.19 -7.47
N ILE A 235 -10.57 3.34 -6.54
CA ILE A 235 -11.04 2.23 -5.68
C ILE A 235 -11.64 1.10 -6.51
N ARG A 236 -12.43 1.42 -7.56
CA ARG A 236 -12.97 0.41 -8.47
C ARG A 236 -11.87 -0.38 -9.17
N GLY A 237 -10.88 0.32 -9.74
CA GLY A 237 -9.71 -0.32 -10.37
C GLY A 237 -8.88 -1.12 -9.37
N PHE A 238 -8.74 -0.63 -8.14
CA PHE A 238 -8.01 -1.34 -7.09
C PHE A 238 -8.70 -2.65 -6.68
N VAL A 239 -10.03 -2.65 -6.50
CA VAL A 239 -10.82 -3.86 -6.18
C VAL A 239 -10.74 -4.88 -7.32
N GLU A 240 -10.88 -4.44 -8.57
CA GLU A 240 -10.70 -5.33 -9.73
C GLU A 240 -9.26 -5.87 -9.81
N GLY A 241 -8.26 -5.03 -9.47
CA GLY A 241 -6.87 -5.42 -9.40
C GLY A 241 -6.59 -6.50 -8.36
N VAL A 242 -7.24 -6.45 -7.20
CA VAL A 242 -7.16 -7.51 -6.18
C VAL A 242 -7.74 -8.81 -6.72
N HIS A 243 -8.88 -8.76 -7.39
CA HIS A 243 -9.47 -9.94 -8.05
C HIS A 243 -8.51 -10.52 -9.10
N HIS A 244 -7.97 -9.66 -9.99
CA HIS A 244 -7.00 -10.06 -11.01
C HIS A 244 -5.77 -10.71 -10.37
N GLY A 245 -5.24 -10.12 -9.30
CA GLY A 245 -4.10 -10.67 -8.56
C GLY A 245 -4.34 -12.09 -8.05
N LYS A 246 -5.53 -12.34 -7.52
CA LYS A 246 -5.90 -13.66 -6.97
C LYS A 246 -6.21 -14.72 -8.06
N THR A 247 -6.61 -14.30 -9.26
CA THR A 247 -7.02 -15.21 -10.34
C THR A 247 -5.94 -15.41 -11.40
N GLN A 248 -4.95 -14.50 -11.50
CA GLN A 248 -3.88 -14.54 -12.49
C GLN A 248 -2.52 -14.78 -11.83
N ARG A 249 -2.31 -16.00 -11.29
CA ARG A 249 -1.11 -16.37 -10.51
C ARG A 249 0.19 -16.05 -11.25
N ALA A 250 0.34 -16.56 -12.48
CA ALA A 250 1.58 -16.39 -13.24
C ALA A 250 1.93 -14.93 -13.50
N PHE A 251 0.94 -14.12 -13.89
CA PHE A 251 1.09 -12.69 -14.09
C PHE A 251 1.48 -11.98 -12.78
N SER A 252 0.81 -12.30 -11.68
CA SER A 252 1.07 -11.70 -10.37
C SER A 252 2.48 -12.00 -9.88
N ILE A 253 2.96 -13.22 -10.07
CA ILE A 253 4.34 -13.61 -9.77
C ILE A 253 5.34 -12.81 -10.62
N GLN A 254 5.11 -12.67 -11.94
CA GLN A 254 5.97 -11.86 -12.81
C GLN A 254 6.04 -10.40 -12.35
N VAL A 255 4.90 -9.82 -11.97
CA VAL A 255 4.86 -8.46 -11.41
C VAL A 255 5.67 -8.37 -10.11
N MET A 256 5.49 -9.31 -9.18
CA MET A 256 6.26 -9.34 -7.94
C MET A 256 7.76 -9.47 -8.20
N GLN A 257 8.19 -10.34 -9.12
CA GLN A 257 9.59 -10.49 -9.54
C GLN A 257 10.18 -9.19 -10.08
N LYS A 258 9.43 -8.47 -10.92
CA LYS A 258 9.82 -7.17 -11.49
C LYS A 258 10.13 -6.15 -10.38
N TYR A 259 9.22 -5.97 -9.43
CA TYR A 259 9.34 -4.95 -8.39
C TYR A 259 10.31 -5.34 -7.26
N LEU A 260 10.40 -6.63 -6.92
CA LEU A 260 11.34 -7.13 -5.91
C LEU A 260 12.74 -7.39 -6.48
N ARG A 261 12.92 -7.23 -7.80
CA ARG A 261 14.20 -7.41 -8.51
C ARG A 261 14.87 -8.74 -8.20
N SER A 262 14.10 -9.80 -8.19
CA SER A 262 14.58 -11.16 -7.92
C SER A 262 13.94 -12.14 -8.87
N SER A 263 14.69 -13.15 -9.30
CA SER A 263 14.26 -14.20 -10.22
C SER A 263 14.17 -15.59 -9.57
N ASP A 264 14.36 -15.71 -8.24
CA ASP A 264 14.25 -17.00 -7.55
C ASP A 264 12.79 -17.50 -7.55
N ALA A 265 12.45 -18.28 -8.57
CA ALA A 265 11.09 -18.76 -8.80
C ALA A 265 10.52 -19.55 -7.61
N ALA A 266 11.35 -20.24 -6.83
CA ALA A 266 10.91 -21.03 -5.69
C ALA A 266 10.33 -20.13 -4.59
N ILE A 267 10.95 -18.97 -4.35
CA ILE A 267 10.48 -18.02 -3.33
C ILE A 267 9.15 -17.37 -3.76
N PHE A 268 8.96 -17.10 -5.06
CA PHE A 268 7.80 -16.33 -5.51
C PHE A 268 6.48 -17.09 -5.45
N ASN A 269 6.49 -18.41 -5.50
CA ASN A 269 5.29 -19.18 -5.22
C ASN A 269 4.85 -19.02 -3.76
N ASP A 270 5.78 -19.12 -2.84
CA ASP A 270 5.50 -18.95 -1.40
C ASP A 270 5.05 -17.51 -1.09
N LEU A 271 5.71 -16.51 -1.70
CA LEU A 271 5.33 -15.10 -1.54
C LEU A 271 3.97 -14.78 -2.13
N TYR A 272 3.61 -15.37 -3.28
CA TYR A 272 2.28 -15.22 -3.85
C TYR A 272 1.21 -15.79 -2.91
N ASP A 273 1.42 -16.99 -2.41
CA ASP A 273 0.49 -17.64 -1.48
C ASP A 273 0.36 -16.82 -0.19
N LEU A 274 1.48 -16.38 0.38
CA LEU A 274 1.50 -15.57 1.59
C LEU A 274 0.79 -14.22 1.39
N TYR A 275 1.21 -13.43 0.41
CA TYR A 275 0.71 -12.07 0.25
C TYR A 275 -0.65 -12.05 -0.44
N ILE A 276 -0.76 -12.66 -1.63
CA ILE A 276 -1.94 -12.50 -2.48
C ILE A 276 -3.10 -13.38 -2.01
N LEU A 277 -2.85 -14.65 -1.73
CA LEU A 277 -3.94 -15.56 -1.37
C LEU A 277 -4.37 -15.42 0.08
N GLN A 278 -3.42 -15.40 1.02
CA GLN A 278 -3.72 -15.48 2.46
C GLN A 278 -3.99 -14.11 3.08
N ASN A 279 -3.17 -13.08 2.77
CA ASN A 279 -3.16 -11.83 3.54
C ASN A 279 -3.82 -10.64 2.85
N ILE A 280 -3.92 -10.59 1.51
CA ILE A 280 -4.74 -9.59 0.84
C ILE A 280 -6.20 -10.06 0.85
N PRO A 281 -7.14 -9.32 1.48
CA PRO A 281 -8.55 -9.72 1.50
C PRO A 281 -9.17 -9.61 0.10
N ARG A 282 -10.21 -10.41 -0.18
CA ARG A 282 -10.97 -10.30 -1.45
C ARG A 282 -11.54 -8.91 -1.65
N ILE A 283 -11.92 -8.25 -0.57
CA ILE A 283 -12.48 -6.90 -0.57
C ILE A 283 -11.61 -6.05 0.36
N PRO A 284 -10.77 -5.14 -0.18
CA PRO A 284 -9.79 -4.39 0.60
C PRO A 284 -10.41 -3.17 1.30
N ARG A 285 -11.44 -3.40 2.13
CA ARG A 285 -12.13 -2.34 2.90
C ARG A 285 -11.20 -1.71 3.95
N PRO A 286 -11.39 -0.43 4.28
CA PRO A 286 -10.68 0.16 5.41
C PRO A 286 -11.06 -0.56 6.71
N SER A 287 -10.09 -0.76 7.62
CA SER A 287 -10.27 -1.49 8.86
C SER A 287 -10.03 -0.59 10.07
N ALA A 288 -11.09 -0.27 10.79
CA ALA A 288 -11.01 0.45 12.07
C ALA A 288 -10.29 -0.41 13.13
N GLU A 289 -10.51 -1.73 13.12
CA GLU A 289 -9.89 -2.66 14.08
C GLU A 289 -8.36 -2.69 13.93
N ALA A 290 -7.85 -2.68 12.69
CA ALA A 290 -6.40 -2.61 12.45
C ALA A 290 -5.81 -1.27 12.93
N LEU A 291 -6.53 -0.16 12.78
CA LEU A 291 -6.11 1.14 13.31
C LEU A 291 -6.13 1.17 14.83
N LYS A 292 -7.12 0.54 15.46
CA LYS A 292 -7.23 0.47 16.93
C LYS A 292 -5.98 -0.13 17.57
N THR A 293 -5.44 -1.22 17.02
CA THR A 293 -4.20 -1.84 17.50
C THR A 293 -3.02 -0.88 17.49
N VAL A 294 -2.85 -0.16 16.38
CA VAL A 294 -1.80 0.87 16.28
C VAL A 294 -2.02 2.01 17.26
N MET A 295 -3.27 2.45 17.42
CA MET A 295 -3.62 3.54 18.33
C MET A 295 -3.34 3.17 19.80
N GLN A 296 -3.61 1.94 20.20
CA GLN A 296 -3.32 1.46 21.55
C GLN A 296 -1.83 1.58 21.85
N GLN A 297 -0.95 1.13 20.97
CA GLN A 297 0.48 1.22 21.16
C GLN A 297 1.01 2.68 21.08
N MET A 298 0.43 3.51 20.20
CA MET A 298 0.79 4.93 20.11
C MET A 298 0.36 5.71 21.38
N ALA A 299 -0.74 5.32 22.01
CA ALA A 299 -1.24 5.96 23.23
C ALA A 299 -0.29 5.80 24.44
N GLU A 300 0.59 4.80 24.44
CA GLU A 300 1.63 4.62 25.46
C GLU A 300 2.64 5.78 25.48
N THR A 301 2.88 6.39 24.32
CA THR A 301 3.85 7.48 24.16
C THR A 301 3.19 8.84 23.92
N ASP A 302 1.96 8.87 23.38
CA ASP A 302 1.18 10.09 23.18
C ASP A 302 -0.26 9.91 23.68
N PRO A 303 -0.57 10.38 24.92
CA PRO A 303 -1.91 10.25 25.50
C PRO A 303 -3.05 10.89 24.70
N ARG A 304 -2.74 11.79 23.75
CA ARG A 304 -3.76 12.39 22.86
C ARG A 304 -4.43 11.35 22.00
N VAL A 305 -3.71 10.29 21.63
CA VAL A 305 -4.22 9.19 20.80
C VAL A 305 -5.33 8.41 21.49
N ALA A 306 -5.25 8.25 22.84
CA ALA A 306 -6.26 7.54 23.61
C ALA A 306 -7.66 8.19 23.56
N LYS A 307 -7.74 9.47 23.18
CA LYS A 307 -9.00 10.24 23.07
C LYS A 307 -9.63 10.15 21.68
N LEU A 308 -8.97 9.50 20.73
CA LEU A 308 -9.40 9.43 19.33
C LEU A 308 -10.14 8.11 19.07
N ALA A 309 -11.15 8.15 18.19
CA ALA A 309 -11.86 6.96 17.73
C ALA A 309 -11.29 6.49 16.38
N PRO A 310 -11.01 5.19 16.17
CA PRO A 310 -10.43 4.71 14.90
C PRO A 310 -11.34 4.98 13.69
N GLU A 311 -12.66 5.02 13.88
CA GLU A 311 -13.65 5.26 12.82
C GLU A 311 -13.49 6.64 12.18
N GLN A 312 -13.02 7.63 12.91
CA GLN A 312 -12.79 8.97 12.36
C GLN A 312 -11.69 9.03 11.29
N PHE A 313 -10.85 8.00 11.23
CA PHE A 313 -9.74 7.90 10.26
C PHE A 313 -10.09 7.13 9.00
N ILE A 314 -11.29 6.59 8.88
CA ILE A 314 -11.71 5.79 7.72
C ILE A 314 -12.86 6.45 6.96
N ASP A 315 -12.93 6.15 5.65
CA ASP A 315 -14.05 6.48 4.78
C ASP A 315 -14.41 5.26 3.92
N ASN A 316 -15.49 4.58 4.28
CA ASN A 316 -15.92 3.33 3.63
C ASN A 316 -16.96 3.54 2.53
N ARG A 317 -17.37 4.79 2.21
CA ARG A 317 -18.46 5.07 1.27
C ARG A 317 -18.23 4.49 -0.13
N PHE A 318 -17.00 4.51 -0.62
CA PHE A 318 -16.67 4.00 -1.96
C PHE A 318 -16.89 2.49 -2.09
N PHE A 319 -16.63 1.73 -1.04
CA PHE A 319 -16.93 0.30 -1.01
C PHE A 319 -18.44 0.03 -0.87
N GLN A 320 -19.16 0.86 -0.10
CA GLN A 320 -20.61 0.78 0.02
C GLN A 320 -21.30 1.06 -1.33
N GLU A 321 -20.77 2.00 -2.11
CA GLU A 321 -21.23 2.28 -3.47
C GLU A 321 -21.02 1.07 -4.40
N LEU A 322 -19.81 0.46 -4.39
CA LEU A 322 -19.51 -0.73 -5.19
C LEU A 322 -20.39 -1.94 -4.81
N ASP A 323 -20.78 -2.06 -3.53
CA ASP A 323 -21.74 -3.09 -3.09
C ASP A 323 -23.13 -2.83 -3.64
N LYS A 324 -23.64 -1.60 -3.50
CA LYS A 324 -24.97 -1.20 -4.00
C LYS A 324 -25.09 -1.41 -5.51
N GLU A 325 -24.00 -1.17 -6.26
CA GLU A 325 -23.94 -1.41 -7.69
C GLU A 325 -23.82 -2.90 -8.07
N GLY A 326 -23.62 -3.79 -7.10
CA GLY A 326 -23.35 -5.21 -7.32
C GLY A 326 -21.99 -5.47 -8.02
N PHE A 327 -21.09 -4.50 -8.06
CA PHE A 327 -19.80 -4.63 -8.76
C PHE A 327 -18.93 -5.72 -8.12
N ILE A 328 -18.83 -5.72 -6.80
CA ILE A 328 -18.01 -6.69 -6.05
C ILE A 328 -18.55 -8.12 -6.27
N GLN A 329 -19.87 -8.30 -6.19
CA GLN A 329 -20.50 -9.61 -6.38
C GLN A 329 -20.27 -10.17 -7.80
N ARG A 330 -20.28 -9.30 -8.82
CA ARG A 330 -20.01 -9.73 -10.21
C ARG A 330 -18.57 -10.16 -10.43
N LEU A 331 -17.61 -9.56 -9.73
CA LEU A 331 -16.20 -9.95 -9.83
C LEU A 331 -15.92 -11.33 -9.26
N TRP A 332 -16.66 -11.73 -8.22
CA TRP A 332 -16.35 -12.96 -7.47
C TRP A 332 -17.33 -14.12 -7.77
N LYS A 333 -18.15 -13.98 -8.80
CA LYS A 333 -18.94 -15.09 -9.36
C LYS A 333 -18.06 -16.01 -10.21
#